data_6dd87de58e311e361db07520850af6a2
#
_entry.id   6dd87de58e311e361db07520850af6a2
#
_cell.length_a   1.000
_cell.length_b   1.000
_cell.length_c   1.000
_cell.angle_alpha   90.00
_cell.angle_beta   90.00
_cell.angle_gamma   90.00
#
_symmetry.space_group_name_H-M   'P 1'
#
loop_
_entity.id
_entity.type
_entity.pdbx_description
1 polymer ?
#
loop_
_entity_poly.entity_id
_entity_poly.type
_entity_poly.pdbx_seq_one_letter_code
_entity_poly.pdbx_strand_id
1 'polypeptide(L)' 'MKINKILYQHRRDFRAIYECEHCGFQKEDSGYDDSYFHNEVIPSMMCEKCGKTADESYRPLTPKYAEGVQI' A
#
# COMPACT_ATOMS: atom_id res chain seq x y z
N MET A 1 0.60 7.50 2.64
CA MET A 1 1.76 6.59 2.49
C MET A 1 1.60 5.76 1.24
N LYS A 2 2.67 5.22 0.73
CA LYS A 2 2.67 4.35 -0.45
C LYS A 2 3.52 3.11 -0.18
N ILE A 3 3.36 2.08 -1.02
CA ILE A 3 4.21 0.90 -0.94
C ILE A 3 5.56 1.24 -1.58
N ASN A 4 6.63 1.13 -0.80
CA ASN A 4 7.99 1.28 -1.31
C ASN A 4 8.48 -0.05 -1.91
N LYS A 5 8.30 -1.14 -1.17
CA LYS A 5 8.78 -2.46 -1.58
C LYS A 5 7.91 -3.54 -0.95
N ILE A 6 7.52 -4.53 -1.73
CA ILE A 6 6.84 -5.72 -1.21
C ILE A 6 7.91 -6.73 -0.83
N LEU A 7 7.91 -7.16 0.43
CA LEU A 7 8.90 -8.08 0.96
C LEU A 7 8.58 -9.52 0.59
N TYR A 8 7.33 -9.93 0.74
CA TYR A 8 6.82 -11.22 0.29
C TYR A 8 5.32 -11.16 0.17
N GLN A 9 4.74 -12.13 -0.55
CA GLN A 9 3.31 -12.22 -0.74
C GLN A 9 2.88 -13.68 -0.72
N HIS A 10 1.78 -13.96 0.00
CA HIS A 10 1.13 -15.26 0.02
C HIS A 10 -0.33 -15.04 -0.37
N ARG A 11 -0.72 -15.50 -1.57
CA ARG A 11 -2.03 -15.21 -2.15
C ARG A 11 -2.23 -13.70 -2.24
N ARG A 12 -3.27 -13.14 -1.59
CA ARG A 12 -3.50 -11.69 -1.57
C ARG A 12 -2.89 -11.01 -0.35
N ASP A 13 -2.43 -11.78 0.64
CA ASP A 13 -1.78 -11.21 1.81
C ASP A 13 -0.32 -10.93 1.49
N PHE A 14 0.15 -9.74 1.85
CA PHE A 14 1.55 -9.39 1.65
C PHE A 14 2.10 -8.61 2.83
N ARG A 15 3.42 -8.53 2.85
CA ARG A 15 4.15 -7.70 3.79
C ARG A 15 5.05 -6.77 3.01
N ALA A 16 5.04 -5.49 3.37
CA ALA A 16 5.70 -4.47 2.58
C ALA A 16 6.28 -3.37 3.45
N ILE A 17 7.21 -2.63 2.88
CA ILE A 17 7.71 -1.38 3.45
C ILE A 17 6.83 -0.27 2.90
N TYR A 18 6.15 0.44 3.77
CA TYR A 18 5.37 1.63 3.42
C TYR A 18 6.21 2.87 3.66
N GLU A 19 6.12 3.83 2.78
CA GLU A 19 6.89 5.06 2.85
C GLU A 19 5.98 6.28 2.75
N CYS A 20 6.23 7.27 3.60
CA CYS A 20 5.56 8.56 3.49
C CYS A 20 6.16 9.36 2.33
N GLU A 21 5.32 9.85 1.44
CA GLU A 21 5.73 10.62 0.27
C GLU A 21 6.20 12.04 0.62
N HIS A 22 5.89 12.49 1.83
CA HIS A 22 6.18 13.86 2.25
C HIS A 22 7.42 13.97 3.12
N CYS A 23 7.61 13.06 4.07
CA CYS A 23 8.73 13.12 5.01
C CYS A 23 9.72 11.96 4.92
N GLY A 24 9.41 10.93 4.11
CA GLY A 24 10.30 9.79 3.94
C GLY A 24 10.24 8.76 5.06
N PHE A 25 9.31 8.89 5.99
CA PHE A 25 9.13 7.90 7.05
C PHE A 25 8.76 6.54 6.46
N GLN A 26 9.42 5.50 6.93
CA GLN A 26 9.17 4.12 6.44
C GLN A 26 8.78 3.22 7.60
N LYS A 27 7.88 2.27 7.32
CA LYS A 27 7.55 1.22 8.28
C LYS A 27 7.20 -0.07 7.54
N GLU A 28 7.42 -1.19 8.20
CA GLU A 28 7.02 -2.49 7.69
C GLU A 28 5.63 -2.82 8.22
N ASP A 29 4.72 -3.23 7.33
CA ASP A 29 3.39 -3.64 7.73
C ASP A 29 2.81 -4.59 6.69
N SER A 30 1.68 -5.22 7.03
CA SER A 30 0.97 -6.12 6.14
C SER A 30 0.01 -5.37 5.24
N GLY A 31 -0.51 -6.06 4.22
CA GLY A 31 -1.52 -5.51 3.35
C GLY A 31 -2.29 -6.61 2.64
N TYR A 32 -3.28 -6.22 1.85
CA TYR A 32 -4.12 -7.12 1.09
C TYR A 32 -4.13 -6.68 -0.37
N ASP A 33 -3.81 -7.60 -1.27
CA ASP A 33 -3.58 -7.27 -2.68
C ASP A 33 -4.86 -7.30 -3.50
N ASP A 34 -5.73 -6.31 -3.28
CA ASP A 34 -6.92 -6.11 -4.09
C ASP A 34 -7.06 -4.64 -4.49
N SER A 35 -7.99 -4.37 -5.42
CA SER A 35 -8.16 -3.01 -5.93
C SER A 35 -8.66 -2.04 -4.88
N TYR A 36 -9.50 -2.49 -3.95
CA TYR A 36 -9.99 -1.64 -2.86
C TYR A 36 -8.82 -1.20 -1.98
N PHE A 37 -7.95 -2.14 -1.59
CA PHE A 37 -6.81 -1.82 -0.74
C PHE A 37 -5.89 -0.79 -1.41
N HIS A 38 -5.53 -1.03 -2.66
CA HIS A 38 -4.62 -0.12 -3.38
C HIS A 38 -5.25 1.24 -3.69
N ASN A 39 -6.55 1.29 -4.00
CA ASN A 39 -7.22 2.52 -4.39
C ASN A 39 -7.73 3.34 -3.21
N GLU A 40 -8.16 2.70 -2.13
CA GLU A 40 -8.84 3.35 -1.02
C GLU A 40 -8.04 3.32 0.28
N VAL A 41 -7.51 2.15 0.66
CA VAL A 41 -6.87 1.99 1.97
C VAL A 41 -5.50 2.67 1.99
N ILE A 42 -4.64 2.36 1.03
CA ILE A 42 -3.29 2.93 1.01
C ILE A 42 -3.30 4.45 0.88
N PRO A 43 -4.08 5.06 -0.04
CA PRO A 43 -4.11 6.52 -0.13
C PRO A 43 -4.63 7.21 1.13
N SER A 44 -5.46 6.54 1.92
CA SER A 44 -6.01 7.11 3.15
C SER A 44 -5.14 6.83 4.38
N MET A 45 -4.07 6.06 4.26
CA MET A 45 -3.14 5.84 5.36
C MET A 45 -2.46 7.14 5.77
N MET A 46 -2.50 7.42 7.07
CA MET A 46 -1.89 8.61 7.63
C MET A 46 -0.47 8.28 8.12
N CYS A 47 0.49 9.14 7.77
CA CYS A 47 1.86 9.01 8.26
C CYS A 47 1.91 9.27 9.76
N GLU A 48 2.54 8.37 10.51
CA GLU A 48 2.67 8.50 11.96
C GLU A 48 3.57 9.67 12.35
N LYS A 49 4.47 10.08 11.46
CA LYS A 49 5.45 11.14 11.74
C LYS A 49 4.95 12.53 11.38
N CYS A 50 4.34 12.70 10.21
CA CYS A 50 3.89 14.02 9.74
C CYS A 50 2.37 14.16 9.65
N GLY A 51 1.61 13.08 9.78
CA GLY A 51 0.16 13.11 9.78
C GLY A 51 -0.49 13.34 8.43
N LYS A 52 0.26 13.21 7.34
CA LYS A 52 -0.29 13.42 5.99
C LYS A 52 -0.66 12.11 5.32
N THR A 53 -1.67 12.17 4.46
CA THR A 53 -2.08 11.04 3.62
C THR A 53 -1.30 11.02 2.31
N ALA A 54 -1.66 10.14 1.37
CA ALA A 54 -0.97 10.05 0.09
C ALA A 54 -1.05 11.37 -0.69
N ASP A 55 -0.02 11.63 -1.49
CA ASP A 55 0.03 12.80 -2.37
C ASP A 55 -1.02 12.69 -3.49
N GLU A 56 -1.39 13.82 -4.06
CA GLU A 56 -2.32 13.89 -5.18
C GLU A 56 -1.82 13.11 -6.41
N SER A 57 -0.50 13.00 -6.56
CA SER A 57 0.13 12.27 -7.65
C SER A 57 0.18 10.75 -7.42
N TYR A 58 -0.33 10.27 -6.29
CA TYR A 58 -0.31 8.85 -5.99
C TYR A 58 -1.01 8.03 -7.09
N ARG A 59 -0.36 6.94 -7.49
CA ARG A 59 -0.92 6.00 -8.47
C ARG A 59 -1.05 4.63 -7.83
N PRO A 60 -2.28 4.09 -7.73
CA PRO A 60 -2.49 2.76 -7.14
C PRO A 60 -1.75 1.68 -7.92
N LEU A 61 -1.23 0.69 -7.20
CA LEU A 61 -0.63 -0.47 -7.83
C LEU A 61 -1.73 -1.40 -8.36
N THR A 62 -1.41 -2.14 -9.41
CA THR A 62 -2.30 -3.18 -9.93
C THR A 62 -2.14 -4.43 -9.07
N PRO A 63 -3.24 -5.06 -8.62
CA PRO A 63 -3.14 -6.33 -7.90
C PRO A 63 -2.45 -7.40 -8.74
N LYS A 64 -1.70 -8.26 -8.09
CA LYS A 64 -1.02 -9.39 -8.74
C LYS A 64 -2.02 -10.37 -9.36
N TYR A 65 -3.16 -10.56 -8.69
CA TYR A 65 -4.25 -11.42 -9.17
C TYR A 65 -5.42 -10.55 -9.60
N ALA A 66 -6.05 -10.89 -10.72
CA ALA A 66 -7.22 -10.17 -11.20
C ALA A 66 -8.40 -10.33 -10.23
N GLU A 67 -9.31 -9.36 -10.24
CA GLU A 67 -10.54 -9.47 -9.46
C GLU A 67 -11.34 -10.70 -9.89
N GLY A 68 -11.92 -11.38 -8.91
CA GLY A 68 -12.69 -12.60 -9.17
C GLY A 68 -11.85 -13.85 -9.30
N VAL A 69 -10.52 -13.74 -9.35
CA VAL A 69 -9.64 -14.92 -9.35
C VAL A 69 -9.64 -15.54 -7.96
N GLN A 70 -9.92 -16.83 -7.92
CA GLN A 70 -9.92 -17.60 -6.68
C GLN A 70 -8.52 -18.19 -6.45
N ILE A 71 -7.94 -17.89 -5.31
CA ILE A 71 -6.60 -18.33 -4.94
C ILE A 71 -6.57 -18.95 -3.55
#